data_9d26834bba53102155bd1f1dd204782c
#
_entry.id   9d26834bba53102155bd1f1dd204782c
#
_cell.length_a   1.000
_cell.length_b   1.000
_cell.length_c   1.000
_cell.angle_alpha   90.00
_cell.angle_beta   90.00
_cell.angle_gamma   90.00
#
_symmetry.space_group_name_H-M   'P 1'
#
loop_
_entity.id
_entity.type
_entity.pdbx_description
1 polymer ?
#
loop_
_entity_poly.entity_id
_entity_poly.type
_entity_poly.pdbx_seq_one_letter_code
_entity_poly.pdbx_strand_id
1 'polypeptide(L)'
;PGDRKLVVADCTEAVKAIEPILLKYVVPFDFEADKHFEAEILINHPRTGEPEQIILNGYMDILVRDDKGRWIVWDVKHTKDESYWRKTVGQLGFYDLAVELMFGQATAMTGLFQPLCKERVKAYKPTVDSRNQLLQRILGMANDILLDIKTPVEGTGPCGFCPTRHACTKFEPIIDKQGKKRISM
;
A
#
# COMPACT_ATOMS: atom_id res chain seq x y z
N PRO A 1 -27.06 -16.57 -7.42
CA PRO A 1 -27.97 -15.42 -7.49
C PRO A 1 -28.07 -14.64 -6.18
N GLY A 2 -27.85 -15.30 -5.00
CA GLY A 2 -27.87 -14.64 -3.68
C GLY A 2 -26.75 -13.63 -3.45
N ASP A 3 -25.56 -13.95 -3.90
CA ASP A 3 -24.35 -13.15 -3.66
C ASP A 3 -24.37 -11.76 -4.32
N ARG A 4 -25.04 -11.65 -5.48
CA ARG A 4 -25.12 -10.38 -6.22
C ARG A 4 -25.90 -9.30 -5.49
N LYS A 5 -26.99 -9.65 -4.80
CA LYS A 5 -27.82 -8.71 -4.03
C LYS A 5 -27.08 -8.20 -2.78
N LEU A 6 -26.33 -9.07 -2.11
CA LEU A 6 -25.50 -8.72 -0.96
C LEU A 6 -24.37 -7.77 -1.36
N VAL A 7 -23.68 -8.05 -2.47
CA VAL A 7 -22.60 -7.16 -2.98
C VAL A 7 -23.14 -5.78 -3.33
N VAL A 8 -24.30 -5.69 -4.00
CA VAL A 8 -24.91 -4.38 -4.33
C VAL A 8 -25.34 -3.62 -3.08
N ALA A 9 -25.89 -4.29 -2.07
CA ALA A 9 -26.24 -3.66 -0.80
C ALA A 9 -25.01 -3.13 -0.07
N ASP A 10 -23.95 -3.93 0.02
CA ASP A 10 -22.68 -3.56 0.65
C ASP A 10 -22.03 -2.36 -0.09
N CYS A 11 -22.06 -2.34 -1.43
CA CYS A 11 -21.55 -1.21 -2.22
C CYS A 11 -22.38 0.06 -1.99
N THR A 12 -23.72 -0.05 -1.92
CA THR A 12 -24.59 1.09 -1.65
C THR A 12 -24.34 1.68 -0.25
N GLU A 13 -24.16 0.84 0.75
CA GLU A 13 -23.79 1.25 2.10
C GLU A 13 -22.41 1.93 2.14
N ALA A 14 -21.45 1.38 1.40
CA ALA A 14 -20.13 1.95 1.25
C ALA A 14 -20.19 3.38 0.66
N VAL A 15 -20.93 3.56 -0.44
CA VAL A 15 -21.10 4.88 -1.07
C VAL A 15 -21.74 5.88 -0.13
N LYS A 16 -22.83 5.50 0.56
CA LYS A 16 -23.49 6.37 1.55
C LYS A 16 -22.59 6.74 2.73
N ALA A 17 -21.67 5.87 3.09
CA ALA A 17 -20.73 6.12 4.19
C ALA A 17 -19.53 7.00 3.75
N ILE A 18 -19.14 6.94 2.48
CA ILE A 18 -18.07 7.77 1.89
C ILE A 18 -18.50 9.22 1.78
N GLU A 19 -19.70 9.48 1.31
CA GLU A 19 -20.18 10.84 0.99
C GLU A 19 -19.95 11.88 2.10
N PRO A 20 -20.36 11.65 3.36
CA PRO A 20 -20.10 12.61 4.44
C PRO A 20 -18.63 12.82 4.76
N ILE A 21 -17.81 11.79 4.52
CA ILE A 21 -16.35 11.84 4.75
C ILE A 21 -15.69 12.65 3.65
N LEU A 22 -16.05 12.39 2.40
CA LEU A 22 -15.58 13.16 1.26
C LEU A 22 -15.99 14.64 1.39
N LEU A 23 -17.24 14.92 1.72
CA LEU A 23 -17.74 16.29 1.93
C LEU A 23 -17.01 17.00 3.08
N LYS A 24 -16.58 16.30 4.10
CA LYS A 24 -15.86 16.88 5.23
C LYS A 24 -14.39 17.14 4.97
N TYR A 25 -13.75 16.33 4.14
CA TYR A 25 -12.29 16.33 3.96
C TYR A 25 -11.84 16.66 2.53
N VAL A 26 -12.79 16.86 1.61
CA VAL A 26 -12.48 17.14 0.21
C VAL A 26 -12.81 18.58 -0.10
N VAL A 27 -11.81 19.32 -0.53
CA VAL A 27 -12.03 20.58 -1.26
C VAL A 27 -12.37 20.19 -2.70
N PRO A 28 -13.53 20.63 -3.25
CA PRO A 28 -14.08 20.12 -4.51
C PRO A 28 -13.19 20.26 -5.75
N PHE A 29 -12.06 20.95 -5.65
CA PHE A 29 -11.24 21.34 -6.80
C PHE A 29 -10.01 20.48 -7.06
N ASP A 30 -9.58 19.66 -6.10
CA ASP A 30 -8.34 18.85 -6.21
C ASP A 30 -8.55 17.39 -5.80
N PHE A 31 -9.68 16.81 -6.17
CA PHE A 31 -9.95 15.39 -5.93
C PHE A 31 -9.49 14.56 -7.12
N GLU A 32 -8.61 13.60 -6.89
CA GLU A 32 -8.21 12.60 -7.86
C GLU A 32 -8.49 11.20 -7.28
N ALA A 33 -9.31 10.40 -7.99
CA ALA A 33 -9.50 8.98 -7.70
C ALA A 33 -8.58 8.14 -8.59
N ASP A 34 -8.16 6.97 -8.08
CA ASP A 34 -7.26 6.04 -8.77
C ASP A 34 -6.03 6.76 -9.37
N LYS A 35 -5.44 7.68 -8.57
CA LYS A 35 -4.30 8.47 -9.02
C LYS A 35 -3.10 7.58 -9.23
N HIS A 36 -2.73 7.37 -10.49
CA HIS A 36 -1.43 6.80 -10.82
C HIS A 36 -0.32 7.75 -10.40
N PHE A 37 0.73 7.21 -9.81
CA PHE A 37 1.91 7.97 -9.47
C PHE A 37 3.19 7.26 -9.92
N GLU A 38 4.17 8.07 -10.28
CA GLU A 38 5.56 7.68 -10.48
C GLU A 38 6.42 8.71 -9.73
N ALA A 39 7.16 8.24 -8.75
CA ALA A 39 8.03 9.08 -7.95
C ALA A 39 9.47 8.58 -8.07
N GLU A 40 10.39 9.48 -8.36
CA GLU A 40 11.77 9.16 -8.67
C GLU A 40 12.67 9.35 -7.46
N ILE A 41 13.58 8.39 -7.28
CA ILE A 41 14.67 8.47 -6.30
C ILE A 41 15.98 8.26 -7.03
N LEU A 42 16.91 9.19 -6.89
CA LEU A 42 18.28 9.01 -7.40
C LEU A 42 19.13 8.37 -6.30
N ILE A 43 19.84 7.32 -6.66
CA ILE A 43 20.79 6.62 -5.80
C ILE A 43 22.09 6.39 -6.57
N ASN A 44 23.19 6.17 -5.87
CA ASN A 44 24.41 5.72 -6.52
C ASN A 44 24.44 4.20 -6.56
N HIS A 45 24.75 3.63 -7.71
CA HIS A 45 24.91 2.20 -7.85
C HIS A 45 25.98 1.67 -6.86
N PRO A 46 25.68 0.67 -6.03
CA PRO A 46 26.54 0.29 -4.91
C PRO A 46 27.93 -0.27 -5.33
N ARG A 47 28.09 -0.74 -6.59
CA ARG A 47 29.39 -1.23 -7.11
C ARG A 47 30.15 -0.20 -7.94
N THR A 48 29.43 0.56 -8.78
CA THR A 48 30.07 1.46 -9.77
C THR A 48 30.14 2.89 -9.30
N GLY A 49 29.28 3.28 -8.36
CA GLY A 49 29.12 4.68 -7.94
C GLY A 49 28.34 5.55 -8.93
N GLU A 50 27.96 5.00 -10.09
CA GLU A 50 27.19 5.73 -11.10
C GLU A 50 25.77 6.04 -10.60
N PRO A 51 25.20 7.20 -10.97
CA PRO A 51 23.83 7.52 -10.60
C PRO A 51 22.83 6.59 -11.29
N GLU A 52 21.91 6.05 -10.49
CA GLU A 52 20.80 5.18 -10.90
C GLU A 52 19.46 5.79 -10.48
N GLN A 53 18.47 5.63 -11.32
CA GLN A 53 17.12 6.10 -11.08
C GLN A 53 16.22 4.94 -10.65
N ILE A 54 15.63 5.05 -9.46
CA ILE A 54 14.64 4.13 -8.97
C ILE A 54 13.26 4.80 -9.06
N ILE A 55 12.32 4.13 -9.70
CA ILE A 55 10.95 4.62 -9.84
C ILE A 55 10.05 3.87 -8.86
N LEU A 56 9.43 4.62 -7.96
CA LEU A 56 8.32 4.14 -7.13
C LEU A 56 7.03 4.38 -7.89
N ASN A 57 6.29 3.34 -8.20
CA ASN A 57 5.03 3.49 -8.91
C ASN A 57 3.87 2.79 -8.19
N GLY A 58 2.66 3.21 -8.49
CA GLY A 58 1.44 2.63 -7.95
C GLY A 58 0.21 3.49 -8.18
N TYR A 59 -0.85 3.14 -7.46
CA TYR A 59 -2.11 3.87 -7.50
C TYR A 59 -2.52 4.25 -6.08
N MET A 60 -2.93 5.49 -5.90
CA MET A 60 -3.59 5.99 -4.70
C MET A 60 -5.09 5.98 -4.95
N ASP A 61 -5.86 5.33 -4.09
CA ASP A 61 -7.31 5.25 -4.30
C ASP A 61 -7.94 6.64 -4.31
N ILE A 62 -7.53 7.53 -3.39
CA ILE A 62 -8.00 8.91 -3.32
C ILE A 62 -6.85 9.83 -2.90
N LEU A 63 -6.56 10.83 -3.72
CA LEU A 63 -5.63 11.92 -3.41
C LEU A 63 -6.42 13.24 -3.43
N VAL A 64 -6.36 14.00 -2.34
CA VAL A 64 -7.09 15.26 -2.19
C VAL A 64 -6.27 16.32 -1.47
N ARG A 65 -6.71 17.57 -1.55
CA ARG A 65 -6.20 18.66 -0.69
C ARG A 65 -7.23 19.06 0.35
N ASP A 66 -6.75 19.42 1.53
CA ASP A 66 -7.59 20.03 2.56
C ASP A 66 -7.81 21.55 2.28
N ASP A 67 -8.58 22.21 3.14
CA ASP A 67 -8.87 23.65 3.08
C ASP A 67 -7.63 24.53 3.18
N LYS A 68 -6.49 23.98 3.59
CA LYS A 68 -5.19 24.63 3.68
C LYS A 68 -4.25 24.28 2.53
N GLY A 69 -4.75 23.58 1.53
CA GLY A 69 -3.99 23.14 0.36
C GLY A 69 -2.99 22.02 0.64
N ARG A 70 -3.11 21.30 1.78
CA ARG A 70 -2.21 20.21 2.15
C ARG A 70 -2.73 18.88 1.63
N TRP A 71 -1.83 18.03 1.16
CA TRP A 71 -2.19 16.72 0.63
C TRP A 71 -2.71 15.75 1.70
N ILE A 72 -3.74 15.01 1.34
CA ILE A 72 -4.31 13.91 2.11
C ILE A 72 -4.48 12.72 1.17
N VAL A 73 -4.09 11.53 1.61
CA VAL A 73 -4.28 10.28 0.87
C VAL A 73 -5.20 9.35 1.65
N TRP A 74 -6.19 8.79 0.95
CA TRP A 74 -7.05 7.74 1.48
C TRP A 74 -6.87 6.46 0.68
N ASP A 75 -6.76 5.36 1.40
CA ASP A 75 -6.82 4.01 0.86
C ASP A 75 -8.17 3.41 1.24
N VAL A 76 -8.87 2.83 0.27
CA VAL A 76 -10.22 2.28 0.44
C VAL A 76 -10.17 0.77 0.45
N LYS A 77 -10.64 0.16 1.52
CA LYS A 77 -10.66 -1.31 1.64
C LYS A 77 -12.08 -1.82 1.89
N HIS A 78 -12.62 -2.50 0.90
CA HIS A 78 -13.92 -3.16 0.98
C HIS A 78 -13.82 -4.48 1.76
N THR A 79 -13.62 -4.38 3.08
CA THR A 79 -13.46 -5.52 3.98
C THR A 79 -14.19 -5.29 5.30
N LYS A 80 -14.61 -6.39 5.94
CA LYS A 80 -15.15 -6.39 7.30
C LYS A 80 -14.08 -6.71 8.36
N ASP A 81 -12.83 -6.96 7.94
CA ASP A 81 -11.71 -7.26 8.83
C ASP A 81 -11.13 -5.96 9.41
N GLU A 82 -11.49 -5.66 10.65
CA GLU A 82 -10.98 -4.48 11.37
C GLU A 82 -9.47 -4.54 11.64
N SER A 83 -8.85 -5.72 11.58
CA SER A 83 -7.41 -5.87 11.75
C SER A 83 -6.60 -5.42 10.52
N TYR A 84 -7.27 -5.20 9.39
CA TYR A 84 -6.65 -4.85 8.12
C TYR A 84 -5.82 -3.56 8.19
N TRP A 85 -6.16 -2.66 9.09
CA TRP A 85 -5.38 -1.46 9.39
C TRP A 85 -3.90 -1.74 9.56
N ARG A 86 -3.53 -2.77 10.33
CA ARG A 86 -2.12 -3.10 10.61
C ARG A 86 -1.35 -3.49 9.35
N LYS A 87 -2.03 -4.08 8.37
CA LYS A 87 -1.46 -4.48 7.08
C LYS A 87 -1.29 -3.28 6.14
N THR A 88 -2.10 -2.26 6.31
CA THR A 88 -2.17 -1.10 5.42
C THR A 88 -1.24 0.05 5.82
N VAL A 89 -0.80 0.12 7.08
CA VAL A 89 0.07 1.21 7.57
C VAL A 89 1.34 1.38 6.71
N GLY A 90 1.95 0.27 6.28
CA GLY A 90 3.12 0.31 5.39
C GLY A 90 2.79 0.92 4.02
N GLN A 91 1.62 0.59 3.44
CA GLN A 91 1.13 1.15 2.19
C GLN A 91 0.86 2.64 2.31
N LEU A 92 0.23 3.07 3.39
CA LEU A 92 -0.05 4.48 3.66
C LEU A 92 1.24 5.30 3.82
N GLY A 93 2.26 4.74 4.47
CA GLY A 93 3.58 5.35 4.56
C GLY A 93 4.25 5.50 3.19
N PHE A 94 4.09 4.49 2.32
CA PHE A 94 4.60 4.54 0.95
C PHE A 94 3.92 5.64 0.12
N TYR A 95 2.60 5.82 0.25
CA TYR A 95 1.88 6.90 -0.40
C TYR A 95 2.32 8.29 0.10
N ASP A 96 2.55 8.44 1.40
CA ASP A 96 3.06 9.68 1.97
C ASP A 96 4.42 10.07 1.37
N LEU A 97 5.35 9.11 1.30
CA LEU A 97 6.65 9.31 0.69
C LEU A 97 6.53 9.65 -0.81
N ALA A 98 5.67 8.96 -1.54
CA ALA A 98 5.45 9.23 -2.97
C ALA A 98 4.91 10.65 -3.19
N VAL A 99 3.97 11.10 -2.38
CA VAL A 99 3.44 12.49 -2.44
C VAL A 99 4.54 13.50 -2.16
N GLU A 100 5.37 13.27 -1.15
CA GLU A 100 6.51 14.16 -0.84
C GLU A 100 7.49 14.25 -2.01
N LEU A 101 7.82 13.11 -2.63
CA LEU A 101 8.74 13.08 -3.77
C LEU A 101 8.16 13.78 -5.01
N MET A 102 6.87 13.60 -5.31
CA MET A 102 6.23 14.19 -6.48
C MET A 102 5.95 15.69 -6.34
N PHE A 103 5.55 16.13 -5.15
CA PHE A 103 5.05 17.49 -4.94
C PHE A 103 5.93 18.35 -4.03
N GLY A 104 7.02 17.81 -3.49
CA GLY A 104 7.91 18.51 -2.55
C GLY A 104 7.25 18.81 -1.21
N GLN A 105 6.10 18.23 -0.93
CA GLN A 105 5.34 18.44 0.30
C GLN A 105 4.77 17.12 0.80
N ALA A 106 5.10 16.76 2.03
CA ALA A 106 4.56 15.59 2.69
C ALA A 106 3.05 15.72 2.93
N THR A 107 2.36 14.58 3.06
CA THR A 107 0.94 14.59 3.37
C THR A 107 0.66 15.15 4.77
N ALA A 108 -0.42 15.88 4.93
CA ALA A 108 -0.90 16.28 6.26
C ALA A 108 -1.45 15.07 7.03
N MET A 109 -2.00 14.10 6.29
CA MET A 109 -2.62 12.90 6.82
C MET A 109 -2.69 11.83 5.73
N THR A 110 -2.55 10.58 6.14
CA THR A 110 -2.98 9.43 5.34
C THR A 110 -4.05 8.68 6.10
N GLY A 111 -4.93 7.99 5.43
CA GLY A 111 -6.01 7.28 6.08
C GLY A 111 -6.49 6.04 5.36
N LEU A 112 -7.07 5.16 6.13
CA LEU A 112 -7.77 3.98 5.67
C LEU A 112 -9.26 4.21 5.82
N PHE A 113 -10.00 3.95 4.76
CA PHE A 113 -11.44 3.95 4.76
C PHE A 113 -11.96 2.52 4.56
N GLN A 114 -12.70 2.02 5.55
CA GLN A 114 -13.28 0.68 5.59
C GLN A 114 -14.80 0.78 5.79
N PRO A 115 -15.60 0.98 4.73
CA PRO A 115 -17.02 1.28 4.85
C PRO A 115 -17.84 0.19 5.55
N LEU A 116 -17.37 -1.05 5.53
CA LEU A 116 -18.07 -2.21 6.11
C LEU A 116 -17.65 -2.51 7.56
N CYS A 117 -16.68 -1.78 8.11
CA CYS A 117 -16.24 -1.93 9.49
C CYS A 117 -17.00 -1.00 10.43
N LYS A 118 -17.02 -1.34 11.73
CA LYS A 118 -17.61 -0.49 12.77
C LYS A 118 -16.88 0.84 12.87
N GLU A 119 -15.55 0.79 12.92
CA GLU A 119 -14.69 1.97 12.81
C GLU A 119 -14.30 2.17 11.34
N ARG A 120 -15.08 3.00 10.66
CA ARG A 120 -14.99 3.17 9.20
C ARG A 120 -13.75 3.94 8.73
N VAL A 121 -13.19 4.78 9.59
CA VAL A 121 -12.09 5.68 9.23
C VAL A 121 -10.98 5.56 10.25
N LYS A 122 -9.78 5.32 9.77
CA LYS A 122 -8.55 5.36 10.59
C LYS A 122 -7.56 6.29 9.94
N ALA A 123 -7.16 7.32 10.66
CA ALA A 123 -6.21 8.32 10.18
C ALA A 123 -4.83 8.08 10.79
N TYR A 124 -3.83 8.32 9.99
CA TYR A 124 -2.42 8.27 10.37
C TYR A 124 -1.75 9.58 9.97
N LYS A 125 -1.03 10.17 10.90
CA LYS A 125 -0.20 11.33 10.63
C LYS A 125 1.25 10.88 10.46
N PRO A 126 1.78 10.88 9.24
CA PRO A 126 3.17 10.51 9.00
C PRO A 126 4.13 11.44 9.74
N THR A 127 5.24 10.89 10.21
CA THR A 127 6.31 11.64 10.84
C THR A 127 7.57 11.62 9.99
N VAL A 128 8.46 12.57 10.19
CA VAL A 128 9.77 12.60 9.51
C VAL A 128 10.52 11.29 9.76
N ASP A 129 10.50 10.78 10.99
CA ASP A 129 11.18 9.54 11.33
C ASP A 129 10.59 8.34 10.61
N SER A 130 9.25 8.23 10.53
CA SER A 130 8.60 7.12 9.81
C SER A 130 8.92 7.15 8.32
N ARG A 131 8.99 8.32 7.70
CA ARG A 131 9.41 8.48 6.30
C ARG A 131 10.86 8.09 6.09
N ASN A 132 11.75 8.57 6.94
CA ASN A 132 13.18 8.24 6.86
C ASN A 132 13.41 6.73 7.00
N GLN A 133 12.75 6.06 7.94
CA GLN A 133 12.83 4.62 8.09
C GLN A 133 12.33 3.87 6.85
N LEU A 134 11.21 4.32 6.27
CA LEU A 134 10.68 3.74 5.05
C LEU A 134 11.64 3.97 3.87
N LEU A 135 12.16 5.18 3.70
CA LEU A 135 13.13 5.50 2.65
C LEU A 135 14.38 4.62 2.77
N GLN A 136 14.94 4.45 3.96
CA GLN A 136 16.08 3.55 4.17
C GLN A 136 15.78 2.10 3.78
N ARG A 137 14.58 1.61 4.05
CA ARG A 137 14.15 0.27 3.62
C ARG A 137 14.05 0.17 2.10
N ILE A 138 13.51 1.20 1.45
CA ILE A 138 13.40 1.25 -0.03
C ILE A 138 14.80 1.28 -0.65
N LEU A 139 15.70 2.10 -0.12
CA LEU A 139 17.08 2.16 -0.59
C LEU A 139 17.82 0.84 -0.40
N GLY A 140 17.58 0.14 0.71
CA GLY A 140 18.11 -1.21 0.92
C GLY A 140 17.61 -2.19 -0.14
N MET A 141 16.31 -2.22 -0.41
CA MET A 141 15.74 -3.08 -1.46
C MET A 141 16.26 -2.70 -2.86
N ALA A 142 16.41 -1.41 -3.16
CA ALA A 142 16.95 -0.94 -4.42
C ALA A 142 18.40 -1.42 -4.61
N ASN A 143 19.24 -1.31 -3.58
CA ASN A 143 20.60 -1.83 -3.60
C ASN A 143 20.64 -3.35 -3.83
N ASP A 144 19.77 -4.11 -3.18
CA ASP A 144 19.67 -5.56 -3.38
C ASP A 144 19.31 -5.89 -4.84
N ILE A 145 18.38 -5.14 -5.43
CA ILE A 145 17.99 -5.29 -6.85
C ILE A 145 19.19 -4.99 -7.76
N LEU A 146 19.88 -3.87 -7.56
CA LEU A 146 21.02 -3.46 -8.38
C LEU A 146 22.22 -4.42 -8.26
N LEU A 147 22.35 -5.06 -7.11
CA LEU A 147 23.39 -6.08 -6.86
C LEU A 147 22.98 -7.49 -7.32
N ASP A 148 21.77 -7.67 -7.88
CA ASP A 148 21.16 -8.96 -8.19
C ASP A 148 21.13 -9.92 -6.97
N ILE A 149 20.94 -9.35 -5.78
CA ILE A 149 20.83 -10.12 -4.55
C ILE A 149 19.43 -10.69 -4.45
N LYS A 150 19.30 -12.00 -4.64
CA LYS A 150 18.05 -12.75 -4.55
C LYS A 150 17.90 -13.37 -3.16
N THR A 151 17.64 -12.56 -2.16
CA THR A 151 17.37 -13.08 -0.82
C THR A 151 15.89 -13.41 -0.68
N PRO A 152 15.50 -14.70 -0.60
CA PRO A 152 14.11 -15.07 -0.34
C PRO A 152 13.69 -14.54 1.03
N VAL A 153 12.63 -13.73 1.06
CA VAL A 153 12.06 -13.24 2.32
C VAL A 153 11.10 -14.29 2.86
N GLU A 154 11.49 -14.92 3.96
CA GLU A 154 10.70 -15.96 4.59
C GLU A 154 9.43 -15.40 5.25
N GLY A 155 8.28 -15.97 4.92
CA GLY A 155 7.06 -15.85 5.71
C GLY A 155 6.32 -14.50 5.74
N THR A 156 6.73 -13.50 4.96
CA THR A 156 6.11 -12.17 5.00
C THR A 156 5.04 -11.93 3.94
N GLY A 157 4.82 -12.89 3.04
CA GLY A 157 3.84 -12.79 1.98
C GLY A 157 3.09 -14.10 1.76
N PRO A 158 2.07 -14.08 0.92
CA PRO A 158 1.33 -15.27 0.54
C PRO A 158 2.22 -16.16 -0.35
N CYS A 159 3.15 -16.89 0.25
CA CYS A 159 4.03 -17.83 -0.46
C CYS A 159 3.25 -18.79 -1.35
N GLY A 160 2.00 -19.09 -0.99
CA GLY A 160 1.08 -19.89 -1.80
C GLY A 160 0.78 -19.29 -3.17
N PHE A 161 0.80 -17.97 -3.31
CA PHE A 161 0.53 -17.24 -4.57
C PHE A 161 1.80 -16.77 -5.28
N CYS A 162 2.99 -17.04 -4.72
CA CYS A 162 4.24 -16.60 -5.31
C CYS A 162 4.51 -17.39 -6.62
N PRO A 163 4.67 -16.71 -7.76
CA PRO A 163 4.91 -17.40 -9.04
C PRO A 163 6.26 -18.14 -9.07
N THR A 164 7.23 -17.72 -8.26
CA THR A 164 8.58 -18.33 -8.19
C THR A 164 8.72 -19.33 -7.04
N ARG A 165 7.63 -19.68 -6.36
CA ARG A 165 7.68 -20.59 -5.19
C ARG A 165 8.37 -21.93 -5.45
N HIS A 166 8.28 -22.46 -6.68
CA HIS A 166 8.87 -23.74 -7.06
C HIS A 166 10.41 -23.70 -7.10
N ALA A 167 10.98 -22.51 -7.34
CA ALA A 167 12.42 -22.30 -7.36
C ALA A 167 12.93 -21.67 -6.05
N CYS A 168 12.04 -21.39 -5.09
CA CYS A 168 12.40 -20.73 -3.84
C CYS A 168 12.99 -21.74 -2.87
N THR A 169 14.23 -21.50 -2.43
CA THR A 169 14.94 -22.35 -1.46
C THR A 169 14.34 -22.30 -0.04
N LYS A 170 13.47 -21.31 0.22
CA LYS A 170 12.77 -21.14 1.51
C LYS A 170 11.36 -21.72 1.52
N PHE A 171 10.89 -22.23 0.37
CA PHE A 171 9.57 -22.84 0.30
C PHE A 171 9.63 -24.31 0.70
N GLU A 172 9.14 -24.64 1.87
CA GLU A 172 8.89 -26.00 2.28
C GLU A 172 7.43 -26.38 1.97
N PRO A 173 7.19 -27.40 1.14
CA PRO A 173 5.83 -27.86 0.88
C PRO A 173 5.22 -28.45 2.16
N ILE A 174 3.98 -28.07 2.46
CA ILE A 174 3.23 -28.63 3.59
C ILE A 174 3.00 -30.12 3.28
N ILE A 175 3.56 -30.98 4.12
CA ILE A 175 3.32 -32.42 4.04
C ILE A 175 2.09 -32.73 4.91
N ASP A 176 1.04 -33.30 4.31
CA ASP A 176 -0.14 -33.72 5.05
C ASP A 176 0.15 -34.96 5.92
N LYS A 177 -0.81 -35.30 6.80
CA LYS A 177 -0.69 -36.46 7.71
C LYS A 177 -0.54 -37.81 6.98
N GLN A 178 -0.72 -37.82 5.67
CA GLN A 178 -0.56 -39.01 4.80
C GLN A 178 0.74 -38.98 3.98
N GLY A 179 1.66 -38.05 4.28
CA GLY A 179 2.92 -37.91 3.59
C GLY A 179 2.85 -37.33 2.19
N LYS A 180 1.67 -36.82 1.77
CA LYS A 180 1.52 -36.19 0.46
C LYS A 180 1.87 -34.71 0.54
N LYS A 181 2.70 -34.26 -0.38
CA LYS A 181 3.00 -32.83 -0.56
C LYS A 181 1.73 -32.10 -1.03
N ARG A 182 1.14 -31.26 -0.17
CA ARG A 182 0.04 -30.35 -0.56
C ARG A 182 0.66 -28.99 -0.88
N ILE A 183 0.37 -28.53 -2.09
CA ILE A 183 0.56 -27.16 -2.49
C ILE A 183 -0.80 -26.51 -2.21
N SER A 184 -0.93 -25.73 -1.12
CA SER A 184 -2.13 -24.92 -0.91
C SER A 184 -2.20 -23.88 -2.03
N MET A 185 -3.23 -23.95 -2.83
CA MET A 185 -3.60 -22.88 -3.75
C MET A 185 -4.29 -21.75 -2.99
#